data_8741bd41faa3276340317cbdf29b7b8a
#
_entry.id   8741bd41faa3276340317cbdf29b7b8a
#
_cell.length_a   1.000
_cell.length_b   1.000
_cell.length_c   1.000
_cell.angle_alpha   90.00
_cell.angle_beta   90.00
_cell.angle_gamma   90.00
#
_symmetry.space_group_name_H-M   'P 1'
#
loop_
_entity.id
_entity.type
_entity.pdbx_description
1 polymer ?
#
loop_
_entity_poly.entity_id
_entity_poly.type
_entity_poly.pdbx_seq_one_letter_code
_entity_poly.pdbx_strand_id
1 'polypeptide(L)' 'EIRALDLDNPEKGWAAVIPGLIDRRVNMVLGPNVKPSDFAGKFAVRADITITYQLKSSDKKYQPKEVFIKEVIK' A
#
# COMPACT_ATOMS: atom_id res chain seq x y z
N GLU A 1 -0.73 -10.20 -2.28
CA GLU A 1 -2.02 -9.60 -1.96
C GLU A 1 -1.85 -8.36 -1.07
N ILE A 2 -2.69 -7.39 -1.28
CA ILE A 2 -2.63 -6.13 -0.55
C ILE A 2 -3.98 -5.88 0.10
N ARG A 3 -3.96 -5.45 1.35
CA ARG A 3 -5.14 -4.91 2.02
C ARG A 3 -5.05 -3.41 2.01
N ALA A 4 -6.02 -2.76 1.38
CA ALA A 4 -6.10 -1.30 1.36
C ALA A 4 -6.96 -0.83 2.53
N LEU A 5 -6.48 0.22 3.20
CA LEU A 5 -7.11 0.76 4.40
C LEU A 5 -7.45 2.24 4.19
N ASP A 6 -8.44 2.71 4.92
CA ASP A 6 -8.82 4.12 4.97
C ASP A 6 -9.25 4.73 3.62
N LEU A 7 -9.78 3.90 2.72
CA LEU A 7 -10.24 4.37 1.41
C LEU A 7 -11.43 5.32 1.50
N ASP A 8 -12.23 5.21 2.55
CA ASP A 8 -13.39 6.07 2.77
C ASP A 8 -13.06 7.32 3.58
N ASN A 9 -11.79 7.53 3.87
CA ASN A 9 -11.35 8.71 4.60
C ASN A 9 -10.12 9.34 3.93
N PRO A 10 -10.32 10.05 2.80
CA PRO A 10 -9.21 10.60 2.03
C PRO A 10 -8.37 11.63 2.78
N GLU A 11 -8.91 12.22 3.83
CA GLU A 11 -8.17 13.21 4.63
C GLU A 11 -7.00 12.58 5.38
N LYS A 12 -7.10 11.31 5.72
CA LYS A 12 -6.03 10.59 6.39
C LYS A 12 -5.02 9.99 5.42
N GLY A 13 -5.32 10.07 4.13
CA GLY A 13 -4.54 9.36 3.14
C GLY A 13 -4.84 7.87 3.16
N TRP A 14 -4.38 7.17 2.15
CA TRP A 14 -4.60 5.74 2.05
C TRP A 14 -3.42 4.97 2.62
N ALA A 15 -3.68 3.78 3.15
CA ALA A 15 -2.67 2.93 3.71
C ALA A 15 -2.84 1.50 3.21
N ALA A 16 -1.75 0.74 3.24
CA ALA A 16 -1.76 -0.65 2.83
C ALA A 16 -1.05 -1.52 3.84
N VAL A 17 -1.47 -2.76 3.92
CA VAL A 17 -0.79 -3.83 4.64
C VAL A 17 -0.60 -4.97 3.64
N ILE A 18 0.56 -5.57 3.63
CA ILE A 18 0.85 -6.73 2.80
C ILE A 18 1.16 -7.89 3.73
N PRO A 19 0.17 -8.75 4.03
CA PRO A 19 0.36 -9.83 4.99
C PRO A 19 1.57 -10.70 4.65
N GLY A 20 2.39 -10.97 5.65
CA GLY A 20 3.60 -11.76 5.49
C GLY A 20 4.82 -10.98 5.02
N LEU A 21 4.65 -9.76 4.52
CA LEU A 21 5.74 -8.92 4.05
C LEU A 21 5.80 -7.59 4.81
N ILE A 22 4.66 -6.92 4.91
CA ILE A 22 4.53 -5.66 5.63
C ILE A 22 3.36 -5.80 6.59
N ASP A 23 3.67 -5.97 7.88
CA ASP A 23 2.65 -6.25 8.89
C ASP A 23 2.09 -5.00 9.55
N ARG A 24 2.54 -3.83 9.13
CA ARG A 24 2.06 -2.55 9.65
C ARG A 24 1.53 -1.69 8.51
N ARG A 25 0.80 -0.65 8.88
CA ARG A 25 0.27 0.30 7.90
C ARG A 25 1.42 1.09 7.27
N VAL A 26 1.39 1.18 5.96
CA VAL A 26 2.34 1.96 5.18
C VAL A 26 1.55 2.82 4.21
N ASN A 27 2.02 4.05 3.96
CA ASN A 27 1.36 4.92 3.00
C ASN A 27 1.21 4.23 1.65
N MET A 28 0.03 4.36 1.07
CA MET A 28 -0.28 3.79 -0.23
C MET A 28 -0.58 4.92 -1.22
N VAL A 29 0.04 4.86 -2.38
CA VAL A 29 -0.20 5.80 -3.47
C VAL A 29 -0.70 5.02 -4.67
N LEU A 30 -1.78 5.49 -5.28
CA LEU A 30 -2.35 4.85 -6.46
C LEU A 30 -1.75 5.46 -7.72
N GLY A 31 -1.30 4.59 -8.61
CA GLY A 31 -0.84 5.00 -9.93
C GLY A 31 -2.00 5.50 -10.79
N PRO A 32 -1.69 6.07 -11.96
CA PRO A 32 -2.70 6.71 -12.82
C PRO A 32 -3.75 5.75 -13.38
N ASN A 33 -3.43 4.45 -13.41
CA ASN A 33 -4.35 3.44 -13.93
C ASN A 33 -5.15 2.72 -12.85
N VAL A 34 -5.03 3.18 -11.60
CA VAL A 34 -5.67 2.52 -10.46
C VAL A 34 -6.69 3.48 -9.86
N LYS A 35 -7.86 2.95 -9.55
CA LYS A 35 -8.94 3.73 -8.94
C LYS A 35 -9.29 3.15 -7.58
N PRO A 36 -9.75 3.97 -6.63
CA PRO A 36 -10.22 3.46 -5.33
C PRO A 36 -11.28 2.37 -5.48
N SER A 37 -12.12 2.44 -6.52
CA SER A 37 -13.13 1.43 -6.79
C SER A 37 -12.55 0.04 -7.07
N ASP A 38 -11.27 -0.04 -7.46
CA ASP A 38 -10.63 -1.33 -7.67
C ASP A 38 -10.45 -2.12 -6.36
N PHE A 39 -10.51 -1.44 -5.24
CA PHE A 39 -10.42 -2.03 -3.91
C PHE A 39 -11.77 -2.14 -3.20
N ALA A 40 -12.79 -1.45 -3.70
CA ALA A 40 -14.06 -1.36 -3.02
C ALA A 40 -14.71 -2.75 -2.86
N GLY A 41 -15.18 -3.03 -1.64
CA GLY A 41 -15.84 -4.29 -1.35
C GLY A 41 -14.93 -5.50 -1.30
N LYS A 42 -13.62 -5.30 -1.40
CA LYS A 42 -12.65 -6.40 -1.40
C LYS A 42 -11.82 -6.40 -0.13
N PHE A 43 -11.63 -7.59 0.43
CA PHE A 43 -10.79 -7.75 1.60
C PHE A 43 -9.30 -7.59 1.25
N ALA A 44 -8.90 -8.11 0.09
CA ALA A 44 -7.55 -8.02 -0.41
C ALA A 44 -7.57 -8.08 -1.93
N VAL A 45 -6.54 -7.52 -2.55
CA VAL A 45 -6.37 -7.54 -4.01
C VAL A 45 -4.96 -7.95 -4.37
N ARG A 46 -4.79 -8.46 -5.59
CA ARG A 46 -3.47 -8.63 -6.19
C ARG A 46 -3.15 -7.40 -7.02
N ALA A 47 -1.92 -6.95 -6.93
CA ALA A 47 -1.51 -5.78 -7.67
C ALA A 47 -0.01 -5.82 -7.96
N ASP A 48 0.38 -5.14 -9.04
CA ASP A 48 1.78 -4.82 -9.29
C ASP A 48 2.11 -3.58 -8.48
N ILE A 49 3.13 -3.68 -7.65
CA ILE A 49 3.49 -2.61 -6.72
C ILE A 49 4.97 -2.30 -6.78
N THR A 50 5.31 -1.10 -6.32
CA THR A 50 6.67 -0.72 -6.02
C THR A 50 6.71 -0.31 -4.55
N ILE A 51 7.60 -0.90 -3.79
CA ILE A 51 7.78 -0.57 -2.38
C ILE A 51 9.01 0.31 -2.26
N THR A 52 8.81 1.50 -1.70
CA THR A 52 9.91 2.41 -1.39
C THR A 52 10.33 2.17 0.06
N TYR A 53 11.63 2.04 0.26
CA TYR A 53 12.20 1.84 1.58
C TYR A 53 12.97 3.07 2.02
N GLN A 54 13.08 3.24 3.33
CA GLN A 54 13.97 4.24 3.89
C GLN A 54 14.86 3.59 4.93
N LEU A 55 16.09 4.07 5.04
CA LEU A 55 17.02 3.62 6.05
C LEU A 55 16.68 4.29 7.38
N LYS A 56 16.45 3.47 8.39
CA LYS A 56 16.23 3.97 9.73
C LYS A 56 17.58 3.99 10.43
N SER A 57 18.09 5.19 10.69
CA SER A 57 19.45 5.37 11.20
C SER A 57 19.68 4.73 12.57
N SER A 58 18.65 4.69 13.40
CA SER A 58 18.76 4.11 14.74
C SER A 58 19.04 2.61 14.69
N ASP A 59 18.49 1.90 13.71
CA ASP A 59 18.58 0.44 13.60
C ASP A 59 19.51 0.00 12.47
N LYS A 60 19.92 0.93 11.61
CA LYS A 60 20.66 0.65 10.37
C LYS A 60 19.95 -0.36 9.48
N LYS A 61 18.62 -0.36 9.52
CA LYS A 61 17.79 -1.26 8.73
C LYS A 61 16.87 -0.46 7.81
N TYR A 62 16.60 -1.03 6.64
CA TYR A 62 15.62 -0.46 5.74
C TYR A 62 14.21 -0.83 6.19
N GLN A 63 13.31 0.14 6.13
CA GLN A 63 11.91 -0.08 6.46
C GLN A 63 11.04 0.40 5.32
N PRO A 64 9.93 -0.28 5.05
CA PRO A 64 8.97 0.19 4.04
C PRO A 64 8.45 1.58 4.40
N LYS A 65 8.50 2.48 3.44
CA LYS A 65 8.02 3.85 3.59
C LYS A 65 6.72 4.07 2.84
N GLU A 66 6.60 3.50 1.65
CA GLU A 66 5.48 3.74 0.76
C GLU A 66 5.27 2.55 -0.15
N VAL A 67 4.00 2.27 -0.44
CA VAL A 67 3.60 1.28 -1.42
C VAL A 67 2.93 2.03 -2.57
N PHE A 68 3.51 1.95 -3.75
CA PHE A 68 2.95 2.52 -4.97
C PHE A 68 2.26 1.41 -5.76
N ILE A 69 0.97 1.58 -6.02
CA ILE A 69 0.18 0.59 -6.74
C ILE A 69 0.21 0.95 -8.23
N LYS A 70 0.94 0.16 -9.01
CA LYS A 70 1.04 0.38 -10.44
C LYS A 70 -0.22 -0.05 -11.17
N GLU A 71 -0.73 -1.21 -10.83
CA GLU A 71 -1.88 -1.81 -11.49
C GLU A 71 -2.50 -2.86 -10.59
N VAL A 72 -3.82 -2.93 -10.60
CA VAL A 72 -4.55 -3.99 -9.90
C VAL A 72 -4.81 -5.13 -10.89
N ILE A 73 -4.44 -6.32 -10.51
CA ILE A 73 -4.62 -7.53 -11.32
C ILE A 73 -6.04 -8.05 -11.06
N LYS A 74 -6.82 -8.08 -12.11
CA LYS A 74 -8.23 -8.50 -12.03
C LYS A 74 -8.45 -9.93 -12.49
#